data_fa53686c33aae38087cae8a4672abb53
#
_entry.id   fa53686c33aae38087cae8a4672abb53
#
_cell.length_a   1.000
_cell.length_b   1.000
_cell.length_c   1.000
_cell.angle_alpha   90.00
_cell.angle_beta   90.00
_cell.angle_gamma   90.00
#
_symmetry.space_group_name_H-M   'P 1'
#
loop_
_entity.id
_entity.type
_entity.pdbx_description
1 polymer ?
#
loop_
_entity_poly.entity_id
_entity_poly.type
_entity_poly.pdbx_seq_one_letter_code
_entity_poly.pdbx_strand_id
1 'polypeptide(L)'
;MQPSSVLFPKNRNSNLELLRIVCMLFIICHHWIVFILDNCGYHVPLGDTKQDYTSVFLNSFFIIGVNCYVLISGYFGIKLSWKPIKKIVGACLFYGALCYFISLAIPPFNSEGFSFLTLLERMYPGNWWFLMEYIVLILLSPMLNKSIENIDSKTFRLYIICLLYTSPSPR
;
A
#
# COMPACT_ATOMS: atom_id res chain seq x y z
N MET A 1 18.57 34.17 -8.15
CA MET A 1 17.25 33.51 -8.31
C MET A 1 17.09 32.53 -7.14
N GLN A 2 16.24 32.87 -6.17
CA GLN A 2 15.91 31.94 -5.06
C GLN A 2 15.08 30.80 -5.62
N PRO A 3 15.38 29.52 -5.33
CA PRO A 3 14.52 28.42 -5.72
C PRO A 3 13.21 28.53 -4.93
N SER A 4 12.11 28.56 -5.67
CA SER A 4 10.75 28.58 -5.14
C SER A 4 10.50 27.33 -4.27
N SER A 5 10.57 27.51 -2.96
CA SER A 5 10.32 26.50 -1.93
C SER A 5 8.83 26.16 -1.72
N VAL A 6 8.02 26.26 -2.76
CA VAL A 6 6.55 26.31 -2.63
C VAL A 6 5.85 25.02 -3.14
N LEU A 7 6.57 23.92 -3.36
CA LEU A 7 5.91 22.71 -3.91
C LEU A 7 5.12 21.87 -2.90
N PHE A 8 5.33 22.02 -1.59
CA PHE A 8 4.66 21.14 -0.63
C PHE A 8 4.10 21.91 0.57
N PRO A 9 2.85 21.67 0.96
CA PRO A 9 2.25 22.35 2.10
C PRO A 9 2.97 21.96 3.39
N LYS A 10 3.47 22.96 4.12
CA LYS A 10 4.16 22.79 5.40
C LYS A 10 3.20 22.65 6.59
N ASN A 11 1.95 23.05 6.40
CA ASN A 11 0.95 23.04 7.47
C ASN A 11 0.19 21.70 7.49
N ARG A 12 0.03 21.17 8.69
CA ARG A 12 -0.79 19.98 8.96
C ARG A 12 -2.25 20.30 8.64
N ASN A 13 -2.84 19.54 7.71
CA ASN A 13 -4.26 19.70 7.35
C ASN A 13 -5.06 18.54 7.96
N SER A 14 -5.94 18.87 8.92
CA SER A 14 -6.75 17.87 9.63
C SER A 14 -7.64 17.04 8.70
N ASN A 15 -8.12 17.63 7.61
CA ASN A 15 -8.95 16.89 6.64
C ASN A 15 -8.16 15.79 5.92
N LEU A 16 -6.88 16.04 5.59
CA LEU A 16 -6.01 15.03 4.97
C LEU A 16 -5.59 13.95 5.96
N GLU A 17 -5.45 14.30 7.24
CA GLU A 17 -5.21 13.30 8.29
C GLU A 17 -6.43 12.39 8.49
N LEU A 18 -7.64 12.97 8.49
CA LEU A 18 -8.88 12.20 8.53
C LEU A 18 -9.00 11.28 7.31
N LEU A 19 -8.72 11.81 6.11
CA LEU A 19 -8.72 11.01 4.87
C LEU A 19 -7.74 9.84 4.94
N ARG A 20 -6.55 10.02 5.53
CA ARG A 20 -5.59 8.93 5.77
C ARG A 20 -6.18 7.84 6.66
N ILE A 21 -6.86 8.21 7.74
CA ILE A 21 -7.51 7.25 8.64
C ILE A 21 -8.57 6.46 7.88
N VAL A 22 -9.41 7.12 7.09
CA VAL A 22 -10.44 6.46 6.27
C VAL A 22 -9.80 5.52 5.25
N CYS A 23 -8.73 5.94 4.56
CA CYS A 23 -8.00 5.08 3.64
C CYS A 23 -7.42 3.83 4.33
N MET A 24 -6.88 3.98 5.54
CA MET A 24 -6.39 2.84 6.33
C MET A 24 -7.51 1.87 6.69
N LEU A 25 -8.69 2.37 7.09
CA LEU A 25 -9.86 1.52 7.32
C LEU A 25 -10.29 0.78 6.05
N PHE A 26 -10.28 1.43 4.90
CA PHE A 26 -10.59 0.80 3.62
C PHE A 26 -9.59 -0.32 3.30
N ILE A 27 -8.29 -0.09 3.52
CA ILE A 27 -7.25 -1.10 3.33
C ILE A 27 -7.48 -2.30 4.26
N ILE A 28 -7.86 -2.09 5.50
CA ILE A 28 -8.18 -3.16 6.45
C ILE A 28 -9.41 -3.95 5.96
N CYS A 29 -10.48 -3.27 5.56
CA CYS A 29 -11.68 -3.92 5.02
C CYS A 29 -11.39 -4.71 3.74
N HIS A 30 -10.56 -4.17 2.84
CA HIS A 30 -10.11 -4.88 1.65
C HIS A 30 -9.39 -6.19 1.99
N HIS A 31 -8.41 -6.15 2.90
CA HIS A 31 -7.71 -7.35 3.34
C HIS A 31 -8.63 -8.34 4.05
N TRP A 32 -9.59 -7.86 4.83
CA TRP A 32 -10.57 -8.71 5.48
C TRP A 32 -11.43 -9.47 4.45
N ILE A 33 -11.90 -8.79 3.41
CA ILE A 33 -12.68 -9.43 2.34
C ILE A 33 -11.83 -10.46 1.59
N VAL A 34 -10.63 -10.08 1.14
CA VAL A 34 -9.78 -10.94 0.29
C VAL A 34 -9.24 -12.15 1.04
N PHE A 35 -8.76 -11.97 2.28
CA PHE A 35 -8.06 -13.05 2.98
C PHE A 35 -8.93 -13.82 3.96
N ILE A 36 -9.90 -13.19 4.61
CA ILE A 36 -10.70 -13.86 5.64
C ILE A 36 -11.93 -14.52 5.04
N LEU A 37 -12.64 -13.82 4.17
CA LEU A 37 -13.82 -14.40 3.52
C LEU A 37 -13.45 -15.57 2.60
N ASP A 38 -12.34 -15.50 1.88
CA ASP A 38 -11.84 -16.59 1.06
C ASP A 38 -11.51 -17.83 1.90
N ASN A 39 -10.81 -17.66 3.01
CA ASN A 39 -10.50 -18.75 3.95
C ASN A 39 -11.72 -19.32 4.67
N CYS A 40 -12.82 -18.57 4.77
CA CYS A 40 -14.09 -19.05 5.33
C CYS A 40 -14.97 -19.79 4.33
N GLY A 41 -14.46 -20.08 3.13
CA GLY A 41 -15.20 -20.76 2.06
C GLY A 41 -16.14 -19.86 1.25
N TYR A 42 -16.12 -18.56 1.52
CA TYR A 42 -16.71 -17.57 0.64
C TYR A 42 -15.68 -17.26 -0.46
N HIS A 43 -15.50 -18.22 -1.36
CA HIS A 43 -14.67 -17.97 -2.54
C HIS A 43 -15.20 -16.73 -3.25
N VAL A 44 -14.32 -15.75 -3.47
CA VAL A 44 -14.48 -14.69 -4.45
C VAL A 44 -13.70 -15.13 -5.70
N PRO A 45 -14.11 -16.18 -6.43
CA PRO A 45 -13.42 -16.58 -7.65
C PRO A 45 -13.81 -15.57 -8.71
N LEU A 46 -12.83 -14.85 -9.19
CA LEU A 46 -12.93 -14.16 -10.46
C LEU A 46 -13.18 -15.25 -11.54
N GLY A 47 -14.46 -15.61 -11.77
CA GLY A 47 -14.83 -16.46 -12.88
C GLY A 47 -15.78 -17.62 -12.66
N ASP A 48 -16.26 -17.91 -11.45
CA ASP A 48 -17.25 -18.98 -11.24
C ASP A 48 -18.65 -18.46 -10.89
N THR A 49 -19.67 -19.21 -11.27
CA THR A 49 -21.06 -18.81 -11.44
C THR A 49 -21.85 -18.48 -10.15
N LYS A 50 -21.17 -18.36 -9.02
CA LYS A 50 -21.75 -17.88 -7.74
C LYS A 50 -20.91 -16.77 -7.14
N GLN A 51 -20.51 -15.80 -7.96
CA GLN A 51 -19.91 -14.58 -7.43
C GLN A 51 -20.92 -13.89 -6.53
N ASP A 52 -20.56 -13.68 -5.28
CA ASP A 52 -21.25 -12.72 -4.46
C ASP A 52 -20.89 -11.31 -4.97
N TYR A 53 -21.75 -10.80 -5.85
CA TYR A 53 -21.60 -9.47 -6.46
C TYR A 53 -21.39 -8.37 -5.40
N THR A 54 -21.91 -8.58 -4.20
CA THR A 54 -21.75 -7.66 -3.07
C THR A 54 -20.30 -7.61 -2.61
N SER A 55 -19.64 -8.76 -2.46
CA SER A 55 -18.22 -8.83 -2.07
C SER A 55 -17.30 -8.24 -3.13
N VAL A 56 -17.59 -8.50 -4.42
CA VAL A 56 -16.83 -7.91 -5.53
C VAL A 56 -17.00 -6.40 -5.58
N PHE A 57 -18.23 -5.90 -5.42
CA PHE A 57 -18.52 -4.47 -5.38
C PHE A 57 -17.81 -3.79 -4.20
N LEU A 58 -17.96 -4.34 -2.98
CA LEU A 58 -17.32 -3.80 -1.78
C LEU A 58 -15.79 -3.82 -1.90
N ASN A 59 -15.23 -4.91 -2.43
CA ASN A 59 -13.79 -5.02 -2.64
C ASN A 59 -13.28 -3.95 -3.62
N SER A 60 -13.99 -3.73 -4.73
CA SER A 60 -13.67 -2.68 -5.71
C SER A 60 -13.73 -1.29 -5.11
N PHE A 61 -14.62 -1.06 -4.15
CA PHE A 61 -14.74 0.19 -3.43
C PHE A 61 -13.58 0.38 -2.44
N PHE A 62 -13.23 -0.63 -1.67
CA PHE A 62 -12.20 -0.53 -0.64
C PHE A 62 -10.77 -0.45 -1.20
N ILE A 63 -10.49 -1.06 -2.36
CA ILE A 63 -9.17 -1.00 -2.99
C ILE A 63 -8.75 0.44 -3.36
N ILE A 64 -9.73 1.35 -3.54
CA ILE A 64 -9.47 2.77 -3.78
C ILE A 64 -8.63 3.39 -2.65
N GLY A 65 -8.79 2.89 -1.41
CA GLY A 65 -8.04 3.36 -0.25
C GLY A 65 -6.54 3.30 -0.42
N VAL A 66 -5.99 2.29 -1.10
CA VAL A 66 -4.55 2.14 -1.40
C VAL A 66 -4.08 3.29 -2.29
N ASN A 67 -4.80 3.55 -3.39
CA ASN A 67 -4.46 4.60 -4.33
C ASN A 67 -4.55 5.99 -3.70
N CYS A 68 -5.60 6.25 -2.93
CA CYS A 68 -5.75 7.50 -2.19
C CYS A 68 -4.62 7.70 -1.18
N TYR A 69 -4.18 6.66 -0.48
CA TYR A 69 -3.07 6.75 0.47
C TYR A 69 -1.76 7.15 -0.20
N VAL A 70 -1.46 6.58 -1.37
CA VAL A 70 -0.29 6.94 -2.18
C VAL A 70 -0.38 8.39 -2.67
N LEU A 71 -1.55 8.80 -3.17
CA LEU A 71 -1.77 10.18 -3.63
C LEU A 71 -1.59 11.21 -2.51
N ILE A 72 -2.11 10.94 -1.31
CA ILE A 72 -1.90 11.80 -0.15
C ILE A 72 -0.40 11.89 0.20
N SER A 73 0.31 10.76 0.15
CA SER A 73 1.75 10.75 0.39
C SER A 73 2.50 11.58 -0.65
N GLY A 74 2.11 11.49 -1.93
CA GLY A 74 2.64 12.31 -3.02
C GLY A 74 2.36 13.81 -2.82
N TYR A 75 1.16 14.16 -2.36
CA TYR A 75 0.76 15.55 -2.08
C TYR A 75 1.66 16.22 -1.02
N PHE A 76 2.05 15.50 0.02
CA PHE A 76 2.98 16.01 1.03
C PHE A 76 4.45 15.99 0.59
N GLY A 77 4.74 15.42 -0.57
CA GLY A 77 6.08 15.30 -1.12
C GLY A 77 6.89 14.19 -0.45
N ILE A 78 7.07 13.12 -1.17
CA ILE A 78 7.93 12.02 -0.75
C ILE A 78 9.38 12.47 -0.96
N LYS A 79 10.18 12.42 0.11
CA LYS A 79 11.62 12.75 0.06
C LYS A 79 12.44 11.50 0.35
N LEU A 80 13.54 11.34 -0.37
CA LEU A 80 14.50 10.29 -0.08
C LEU A 80 15.04 10.46 1.34
N SER A 81 14.73 9.51 2.19
CA SER A 81 15.18 9.48 3.58
C SER A 81 15.29 8.05 4.08
N TRP A 82 16.38 7.75 4.76
CA TRP A 82 16.58 6.44 5.38
C TRP A 82 15.70 6.19 6.61
N LYS A 83 15.22 7.26 7.26
CA LYS A 83 14.38 7.13 8.47
C LYS A 83 13.06 6.39 8.20
N PRO A 84 12.23 6.77 7.19
CA PRO A 84 11.02 6.02 6.88
C PRO A 84 11.31 4.60 6.39
N ILE A 85 12.37 4.38 5.59
CA ILE A 85 12.74 3.03 5.13
C ILE A 85 13.06 2.12 6.32
N LYS A 86 13.90 2.56 7.24
CA LYS A 86 14.22 1.79 8.47
C LYS A 86 12.96 1.50 9.31
N LYS A 87 12.04 2.47 9.40
CA LYS A 87 10.77 2.29 10.11
C LYS A 87 9.90 1.22 9.48
N ILE A 88 9.78 1.23 8.15
CA ILE A 88 8.99 0.27 7.39
C ILE A 88 9.57 -1.13 7.52
N VAL A 89 10.87 -1.28 7.25
CA VAL A 89 11.57 -2.56 7.38
C VAL A 89 11.49 -3.08 8.82
N GLY A 90 11.73 -2.23 9.82
CA GLY A 90 11.62 -2.60 11.22
C GLY A 90 10.21 -3.04 11.61
N ALA A 91 9.17 -2.39 11.07
CA ALA A 91 7.78 -2.81 11.28
C ALA A 91 7.51 -4.19 10.65
N CYS A 92 7.98 -4.46 9.42
CA CYS A 92 7.84 -5.78 8.80
C CYS A 92 8.50 -6.88 9.63
N LEU A 93 9.73 -6.65 10.08
CA LEU A 93 10.46 -7.60 10.91
C LEU A 93 9.74 -7.85 12.24
N PHE A 94 9.32 -6.78 12.91
CA PHE A 94 8.63 -6.88 14.18
C PHE A 94 7.28 -7.59 14.07
N TYR A 95 6.42 -7.14 13.16
CA TYR A 95 5.08 -7.73 13.01
C TYR A 95 5.13 -9.14 12.40
N GLY A 96 6.08 -9.42 11.48
CA GLY A 96 6.29 -10.76 10.95
C GLY A 96 6.67 -11.75 12.06
N ALA A 97 7.62 -11.38 12.92
CA ALA A 97 8.00 -12.19 14.08
C ALA A 97 6.84 -12.32 15.08
N LEU A 98 6.16 -11.21 15.41
CA LEU A 98 5.04 -11.21 16.34
C LEU A 98 3.92 -12.15 15.88
N CYS A 99 3.49 -12.05 14.62
CA CYS A 99 2.46 -12.92 14.05
C CYS A 99 2.91 -14.39 14.06
N TYR A 100 4.18 -14.68 13.77
CA TYR A 100 4.71 -16.02 13.85
C TYR A 100 4.61 -16.60 15.27
N PHE A 101 5.07 -15.85 16.28
CA PHE A 101 4.98 -16.33 17.68
C PHE A 101 3.54 -16.47 18.17
N ILE A 102 2.64 -15.58 17.76
CA ILE A 102 1.22 -15.71 18.06
C ILE A 102 0.65 -16.98 17.40
N SER A 103 1.01 -17.28 16.16
CA SER A 103 0.55 -18.50 15.47
C SER A 103 1.03 -19.78 16.17
N LEU A 104 2.23 -19.76 16.75
CA LEU A 104 2.72 -20.89 17.55
C LEU A 104 1.95 -21.08 18.88
N ALA A 105 1.41 -20.00 19.45
CA ALA A 105 0.67 -20.05 20.71
C ALA A 105 -0.78 -20.51 20.54
N ILE A 106 -1.32 -20.47 19.33
CA ILE A 106 -2.73 -20.83 19.05
C ILE A 106 -2.79 -22.23 18.43
N PRO A 107 -3.38 -23.25 19.10
CA PRO A 107 -3.35 -24.65 18.68
C PRO A 107 -3.73 -24.92 17.21
N PRO A 108 -4.77 -24.31 16.62
CA PRO A 108 -5.14 -24.61 15.24
C PRO A 108 -4.08 -24.18 14.21
N PHE A 109 -3.16 -23.27 14.57
CA PHE A 109 -2.11 -22.77 13.68
C PHE A 109 -0.73 -23.37 13.97
N ASN A 110 -0.59 -24.16 15.04
CA ASN A 110 0.65 -24.80 15.46
C ASN A 110 0.70 -26.27 14.99
N SER A 111 0.69 -26.49 13.67
CA SER A 111 0.75 -27.85 13.12
C SER A 111 2.17 -28.42 13.04
N GLU A 112 3.18 -27.57 12.93
CA GLU A 112 4.57 -28.00 12.61
C GLU A 112 5.61 -27.62 13.67
N GLY A 113 5.23 -26.95 14.76
CA GLY A 113 6.15 -26.47 15.80
C GLY A 113 7.06 -25.32 15.34
N PHE A 114 8.09 -25.03 16.11
CA PHE A 114 9.01 -23.93 15.81
C PHE A 114 9.94 -24.29 14.66
N SER A 115 9.97 -23.46 13.63
CA SER A 115 10.90 -23.50 12.51
C SER A 115 11.57 -22.16 12.30
N PHE A 116 12.90 -22.13 12.33
CA PHE A 116 13.67 -20.91 12.09
C PHE A 116 13.53 -20.39 10.64
N LEU A 117 13.42 -21.31 9.67
CA LEU A 117 13.22 -20.95 8.27
C LEU A 117 11.88 -20.26 8.06
N THR A 118 10.82 -20.81 8.64
CA THR A 118 9.48 -20.22 8.58
C THR A 118 9.44 -18.84 9.26
N LEU A 119 10.15 -18.67 10.37
CA LEU A 119 10.30 -17.35 11.00
C LEU A 119 10.94 -16.34 10.06
N LEU A 120 12.06 -16.68 9.41
CA LEU A 120 12.73 -15.80 8.45
C LEU A 120 11.84 -15.47 7.26
N GLU A 121 11.12 -16.45 6.75
CA GLU A 121 10.15 -16.27 5.65
C GLU A 121 9.04 -15.28 6.03
N ARG A 122 8.45 -15.43 7.23
CA ARG A 122 7.42 -14.52 7.73
C ARG A 122 7.92 -13.10 7.97
N MET A 123 9.19 -12.95 8.35
CA MET A 123 9.84 -11.66 8.55
C MET A 123 10.27 -11.00 7.23
N TYR A 124 10.31 -11.74 6.11
CA TYR A 124 10.82 -11.23 4.85
C TYR A 124 9.94 -10.09 4.31
N PRO A 125 10.49 -8.88 4.09
CA PRO A 125 9.71 -7.72 3.66
C PRO A 125 9.04 -7.89 2.30
N GLY A 126 9.57 -8.77 1.43
CA GLY A 126 9.02 -9.07 0.11
C GLY A 126 7.61 -9.66 0.12
N ASN A 127 7.18 -10.24 1.25
CA ASN A 127 5.80 -10.72 1.43
C ASN A 127 4.78 -9.57 1.55
N TRP A 128 5.28 -8.35 1.74
CA TRP A 128 4.47 -7.14 1.90
C TRP A 128 4.60 -6.26 0.65
N TRP A 129 4.02 -6.72 -0.47
CA TRP A 129 4.17 -6.09 -1.78
C TRP A 129 4.02 -4.56 -1.75
N PHE A 130 3.01 -4.03 -1.05
CA PHE A 130 2.77 -2.60 -0.95
C PHE A 130 3.92 -1.83 -0.28
N LEU A 131 4.53 -2.42 0.75
CA LEU A 131 5.66 -1.80 1.43
C LEU A 131 6.91 -1.76 0.54
N MET A 132 7.13 -2.79 -0.27
CA MET A 132 8.20 -2.82 -1.25
C MET A 132 8.01 -1.75 -2.32
N GLU A 133 6.80 -1.63 -2.88
CA GLU A 133 6.45 -0.57 -3.83
C GLU A 133 6.66 0.82 -3.23
N TYR A 134 6.30 1.01 -1.96
CA TYR A 134 6.48 2.28 -1.27
C TYR A 134 7.97 2.61 -1.04
N ILE A 135 8.81 1.61 -0.75
CA ILE A 135 10.27 1.77 -0.65
C ILE A 135 10.84 2.19 -2.00
N VAL A 136 10.45 1.51 -3.08
CA VAL A 136 10.87 1.88 -4.45
C VAL A 136 10.46 3.32 -4.77
N LEU A 137 9.24 3.73 -4.41
CA LEU A 137 8.77 5.10 -4.59
C LEU A 137 9.62 6.12 -3.82
N ILE A 138 10.02 5.81 -2.58
CA ILE A 138 10.95 6.66 -1.79
C ILE A 138 12.30 6.77 -2.50
N LEU A 139 12.84 5.68 -3.03
CA LEU A 139 14.13 5.67 -3.72
C LEU A 139 14.08 6.47 -5.02
N LEU A 140 12.99 6.39 -5.76
CA LEU A 140 12.77 7.13 -7.01
C LEU A 140 12.36 8.60 -6.78
N SER A 141 11.99 8.97 -5.56
CA SER A 141 11.45 10.30 -5.25
C SER A 141 12.32 11.47 -5.69
N PRO A 142 13.69 11.45 -5.60
CA PRO A 142 14.49 12.57 -6.07
C PRO A 142 14.38 12.79 -7.58
N MET A 143 14.33 11.70 -8.34
CA MET A 143 14.19 11.76 -9.80
C MET A 143 12.80 12.27 -10.19
N LEU A 144 11.76 11.74 -9.56
CA LEU A 144 10.37 12.13 -9.80
C LEU A 144 10.13 13.59 -9.44
N ASN A 145 10.58 14.05 -8.27
CA ASN A 145 10.41 15.43 -7.84
C ASN A 145 11.12 16.40 -8.80
N LYS A 146 12.36 16.09 -9.19
CA LYS A 146 13.11 16.90 -10.14
C LYS A 146 12.46 16.93 -11.53
N SER A 147 11.88 15.82 -11.97
CA SER A 147 11.15 15.76 -13.23
C SER A 147 9.89 16.63 -13.19
N ILE A 148 9.13 16.58 -12.10
CA ILE A 148 7.91 17.40 -11.92
C ILE A 148 8.23 18.89 -11.87
N GLU A 149 9.33 19.27 -11.22
CA GLU A 149 9.77 20.67 -11.14
C GLU A 149 10.14 21.28 -12.51
N ASN A 150 10.61 20.46 -13.44
CA ASN A 150 11.09 20.90 -14.76
C ASN A 150 10.07 20.71 -15.88
N ILE A 151 8.91 20.14 -15.62
CA ILE A 151 7.88 19.87 -16.61
C ILE A 151 6.91 21.05 -16.72
N ASP A 152 6.57 21.46 -17.94
CA ASP A 152 5.53 22.45 -18.16
C ASP A 152 4.12 21.85 -17.98
N SER A 153 3.15 22.71 -17.68
CA SER A 153 1.79 22.28 -17.37
C SER A 153 1.08 21.54 -18.52
N LYS A 154 1.45 21.81 -19.78
CA LYS A 154 0.87 21.12 -20.93
C LYS A 154 1.38 19.68 -21.01
N THR A 155 2.70 19.51 -20.93
CA THR A 155 3.36 18.21 -20.93
C THR A 155 2.91 17.37 -19.74
N PHE A 156 2.77 17.96 -18.55
CA PHE A 156 2.27 17.25 -17.35
C PHE A 156 0.86 16.72 -17.56
N ARG A 157 -0.07 17.52 -18.11
CA ARG A 157 -1.43 17.05 -18.44
C ARG A 157 -1.42 15.90 -19.46
N LEU A 158 -0.56 16.01 -20.49
CA LEU A 158 -0.42 14.96 -21.49
C LEU A 158 0.04 13.64 -20.85
N TYR A 159 1.03 13.68 -19.96
CA TYR A 159 1.46 12.48 -19.22
C TYR A 159 0.35 11.87 -18.39
N ILE A 160 -0.43 12.69 -17.66
CA ILE A 160 -1.57 12.17 -16.88
C ILE A 160 -2.59 11.49 -17.80
N ILE A 161 -2.95 12.10 -18.93
CA ILE A 161 -3.89 11.52 -19.89
C ILE A 161 -3.33 10.19 -20.44
N CYS A 162 -2.04 10.16 -20.82
CA CYS A 162 -1.40 8.93 -21.30
C CYS A 162 -1.42 7.83 -20.23
N LEU A 163 -1.10 8.15 -18.98
CA LEU A 163 -1.12 7.18 -17.88
C LEU A 163 -2.53 6.63 -17.61
N LEU A 164 -3.55 7.48 -17.66
CA LEU A 164 -4.94 7.06 -17.49
C LEU A 164 -5.41 6.16 -18.65
N TYR A 165 -4.99 6.47 -19.87
CA TYR A 165 -5.33 5.69 -21.05
C TYR A 165 -4.59 4.35 -21.11
N THR A 166 -3.32 4.32 -20.69
CA THR A 166 -2.47 3.11 -20.73
C THR A 166 -2.54 2.28 -19.46
N SER A 167 -3.27 2.76 -18.44
CA SER A 167 -3.47 1.98 -17.22
C SER A 167 -4.10 0.63 -17.59
N PRO A 168 -3.43 -0.51 -17.27
CA PRO A 168 -3.98 -1.81 -17.61
C PRO A 168 -5.31 -1.97 -16.88
N SER A 169 -6.37 -2.24 -17.65
CA SER A 169 -7.63 -2.68 -17.06
C SER A 169 -7.33 -3.94 -16.24
N PRO A 170 -7.76 -4.03 -14.98
CA PRO A 170 -7.63 -5.26 -14.21
C PRO A 170 -8.38 -6.36 -14.97
N ARG A 171 -7.62 -7.34 -15.45
CA ARG A 171 -8.14 -8.56 -16.05
C ARG A 171 -8.52 -9.53 -14.96
#